data_9c3110ff59847b0cdbed1e840123ef50
#
_entry.id   9c3110ff59847b0cdbed1e840123ef50
#
_cell.length_a   1.000
_cell.length_b   1.000
_cell.length_c   1.000
_cell.angle_alpha   90.00
_cell.angle_beta   90.00
_cell.angle_gamma   90.00
#
_symmetry.space_group_name_H-M   'P 1'
#
loop_
_entity.id
_entity.type
_entity.pdbx_description
1 polymer ?
#
loop_
_entity_poly.entity_id
_entity_poly.type
_entity_poly.pdbx_seq_one_letter_code
_entity_poly.pdbx_strand_id
1 'polypeptide(L)'
;YNTGIVGINKHWLDKINYFEDFEEILADMKELKEEEDSMWPNFVQAMFGWDNETIWGVKCHLNKIPSVWLDGRWHTFLDKGVTIPSKSKFIHIINKNFSAVREWYEARNL
;
A
#
# COMPACT_ATOMS: atom_id res chain seq x y z
N TYR A 1 2.11 5.56 -0.61
CA TYR A 1 1.82 4.45 -1.54
C TYR A 1 1.01 3.38 -0.86
N ASN A 2 0.04 2.84 -1.59
CA ASN A 2 -0.67 1.63 -1.20
C ASN A 2 -0.25 0.51 -2.16
N THR A 3 0.33 -0.56 -1.63
CA THR A 3 0.87 -1.67 -2.41
C THR A 3 -0.10 -2.84 -2.55
N GLY A 4 -1.37 -2.65 -2.25
CA GLY A 4 -2.40 -3.67 -2.44
C GLY A 4 -2.53 -4.11 -3.90
N ILE A 5 -2.39 -3.17 -4.83
CA ILE A 5 -2.35 -3.43 -6.28
C ILE A 5 -1.22 -2.61 -6.89
N VAL A 6 -0.22 -3.29 -7.40
CA VAL A 6 0.94 -2.67 -8.08
C VAL A 6 1.19 -3.38 -9.39
N GLY A 7 1.27 -2.61 -10.48
CA GLY A 7 1.76 -3.08 -11.77
C GLY A 7 3.08 -2.41 -12.09
N ILE A 8 4.07 -3.18 -12.50
CA ILE A 8 5.38 -2.66 -12.89
C ILE A 8 5.95 -3.46 -14.06
N ASN A 9 6.56 -2.78 -15.03
CA ASN A 9 7.25 -3.48 -16.09
C ASN A 9 8.66 -3.96 -15.65
N LYS A 10 9.18 -4.94 -16.37
CA LYS A 10 10.45 -5.57 -16.00
C LYS A 10 11.62 -4.57 -15.93
N HIS A 11 11.69 -3.60 -16.83
CA HIS A 11 12.75 -2.60 -16.84
C HIS A 11 12.81 -1.83 -15.51
N TRP A 12 11.66 -1.34 -15.03
CA TRP A 12 11.61 -0.60 -13.77
C TRP A 12 11.77 -1.51 -12.56
N LEU A 13 11.28 -2.76 -12.65
CA LEU A 13 11.45 -3.74 -11.58
C LEU A 13 12.94 -4.05 -11.35
N ASP A 14 13.68 -4.27 -12.43
CA ASP A 14 15.13 -4.51 -12.36
C ASP A 14 15.87 -3.27 -11.82
N LYS A 15 15.45 -2.08 -12.23
CA LYS A 15 16.08 -0.82 -11.79
C LYS A 15 15.83 -0.53 -10.32
N ILE A 16 14.62 -0.79 -9.82
CA ILE A 16 14.28 -0.53 -8.42
C ILE A 16 15.04 -1.46 -7.47
N ASN A 17 15.36 -2.68 -7.93
CA ASN A 17 16.06 -3.71 -7.16
C ASN A 17 15.63 -3.75 -5.70
N TYR A 18 14.38 -4.15 -5.45
CA TYR A 18 13.66 -3.93 -4.19
C TYR A 18 14.41 -4.39 -2.94
N PHE A 19 15.12 -5.50 -3.01
CA PHE A 19 15.84 -6.07 -1.86
C PHE A 19 17.26 -5.51 -1.66
N GLU A 20 17.80 -4.80 -2.65
CA GLU A 20 19.06 -4.10 -2.46
C GLU A 20 18.86 -2.94 -1.47
N ASP A 21 19.75 -2.79 -0.54
CA ASP A 21 19.71 -1.77 0.49
C ASP A 21 18.45 -1.79 1.39
N PHE A 22 17.67 -2.86 1.34
CA PHE A 22 16.43 -2.97 2.11
C PHE A 22 16.66 -2.76 3.61
N GLU A 23 17.62 -3.45 4.18
CA GLU A 23 17.93 -3.36 5.62
C GLU A 23 18.50 -1.99 5.99
N GLU A 24 19.32 -1.39 5.12
CA GLU A 24 19.87 -0.06 5.32
C GLU A 24 18.79 1.01 5.30
N ILE A 25 17.91 0.99 4.31
CA ILE A 25 16.77 1.91 4.23
C ILE A 25 15.86 1.76 5.44
N LEU A 26 15.58 0.54 5.85
CA LEU A 26 14.75 0.26 7.02
C LEU A 26 15.36 0.80 8.30
N ALA A 27 16.68 0.66 8.47
CA ALA A 27 17.40 1.18 9.62
C ALA A 27 17.39 2.73 9.63
N ASP A 28 17.65 3.37 8.50
CA ASP A 28 17.62 4.83 8.36
C ASP A 28 16.23 5.39 8.66
N MET A 29 15.19 4.75 8.18
CA MET A 29 13.80 5.14 8.46
C MET A 29 13.47 5.01 9.93
N LYS A 30 13.93 3.95 10.58
CA LYS A 30 13.74 3.74 12.01
C LYS A 30 14.42 4.82 12.82
N GLU A 31 15.65 5.17 12.49
CA GLU A 31 16.39 6.24 13.15
C GLU A 31 15.65 7.57 13.01
N LEU A 32 15.22 7.94 11.80
CA LEU A 32 14.45 9.17 11.56
C LEU A 32 13.14 9.25 12.34
N LYS A 33 12.47 8.12 12.52
CA LYS A 33 11.22 8.07 13.29
C LYS A 33 11.45 8.24 14.80
N GLU A 34 12.55 7.72 15.31
CA GLU A 34 12.88 7.72 16.74
C GLU A 34 13.62 8.97 17.20
N GLU A 35 13.98 9.89 16.30
CA GLU A 35 14.58 11.16 16.66
C GLU A 35 13.64 11.98 17.57
N GLU A 36 14.12 12.36 18.75
CA GLU A 36 13.34 13.13 19.73
C GLU A 36 12.94 14.50 19.18
N ASP A 37 13.81 15.12 18.39
CA ASP A 37 13.62 16.43 17.79
C ASP A 37 13.08 16.34 16.35
N SER A 38 12.39 15.26 16.00
CA SER A 38 11.82 15.10 14.69
C SER A 38 10.95 16.29 14.32
N MET A 39 11.28 16.98 13.23
CA MET A 39 10.48 18.08 12.67
C MET A 39 9.16 17.61 12.05
N TRP A 40 8.93 16.31 12.02
CA TRP A 40 7.74 15.74 11.42
C TRP A 40 6.55 15.83 12.36
N PRO A 41 5.40 16.30 11.90
CA PRO A 41 4.18 16.25 12.67
C PRO A 41 3.86 14.83 13.15
N ASN A 42 3.29 14.71 14.33
CA ASN A 42 2.98 13.41 14.95
C ASN A 42 2.14 12.50 14.05
N PHE A 43 1.22 13.05 13.27
CA PHE A 43 0.41 12.25 12.34
C PHE A 43 1.24 11.66 11.21
N VAL A 44 2.26 12.37 10.73
CA VAL A 44 3.20 11.84 9.72
C VAL A 44 4.04 10.73 10.30
N GLN A 45 4.54 10.90 11.51
CA GLN A 45 5.30 9.86 12.22
C GLN A 45 4.47 8.59 12.42
N ALA A 46 3.19 8.75 12.77
CA ALA A 46 2.28 7.62 12.92
C ALA A 46 2.00 6.87 11.61
N MET A 47 2.03 7.57 10.47
CA MET A 47 1.86 6.98 9.14
C MET A 47 3.12 6.31 8.60
N PHE A 48 4.27 6.60 9.19
CA PHE A 48 5.55 6.07 8.75
C PHE A 48 5.74 4.64 9.31
N GLY A 49 5.33 3.67 8.53
CA GLY A 49 5.46 2.25 8.88
C GLY A 49 6.82 1.66 8.49
N TRP A 50 7.13 0.51 9.08
CA TRP A 50 8.31 -0.32 8.76
C TRP A 50 7.98 -1.36 7.71
N ASP A 51 7.00 -1.09 6.88
CA ASP A 51 6.43 -2.06 5.97
C ASP A 51 6.89 -1.87 4.52
N ASN A 52 6.47 -2.80 3.72
CA ASN A 52 6.77 -2.84 2.29
C ASN A 52 6.30 -1.59 1.55
N GLU A 53 5.20 -0.99 1.95
CA GLU A 53 4.63 0.19 1.30
C GLU A 53 5.56 1.39 1.42
N THR A 54 6.11 1.62 2.60
CA THR A 54 7.03 2.72 2.83
C THR A 54 8.34 2.52 2.08
N ILE A 55 8.93 1.32 2.15
CA ILE A 55 10.16 0.99 1.41
C ILE A 55 9.95 1.14 -0.09
N TRP A 56 8.83 0.64 -0.61
CA TRP A 56 8.46 0.77 -2.02
C TRP A 56 8.40 2.24 -2.44
N GLY A 57 7.71 3.08 -1.66
CA GLY A 57 7.60 4.50 -1.91
C GLY A 57 8.95 5.22 -1.93
N VAL A 58 9.81 4.92 -0.97
CA VAL A 58 11.18 5.47 -0.91
C VAL A 58 11.98 5.08 -2.14
N LYS A 59 11.99 3.81 -2.50
CA LYS A 59 12.73 3.33 -3.68
C LYS A 59 12.21 3.90 -4.99
N CYS A 60 10.91 4.02 -5.15
CA CYS A 60 10.30 4.69 -6.30
C CYS A 60 10.73 6.15 -6.41
N HIS A 61 10.76 6.85 -5.29
CA HIS A 61 11.19 8.24 -5.24
C HIS A 61 12.67 8.40 -5.58
N LEU A 62 13.54 7.63 -4.94
CA LEU A 62 14.99 7.67 -5.17
C LEU A 62 15.37 7.32 -6.60
N ASN A 63 14.68 6.39 -7.23
CA ASN A 63 14.91 5.97 -8.61
C ASN A 63 14.15 6.80 -9.64
N LYS A 64 13.39 7.80 -9.22
CA LYS A 64 12.57 8.67 -10.09
C LYS A 64 11.67 7.88 -11.03
N ILE A 65 11.02 6.85 -10.51
CA ILE A 65 10.16 5.98 -11.30
C ILE A 65 8.86 6.72 -11.64
N PRO A 66 8.53 6.86 -12.92
CA PRO A 66 7.26 7.44 -13.32
C PRO A 66 6.12 6.54 -12.87
N SER A 67 5.11 7.13 -12.22
CA SER A 67 4.00 6.39 -11.64
C SER A 67 2.67 6.96 -12.11
N VAL A 68 1.70 6.08 -12.30
CA VAL A 68 0.30 6.42 -12.56
C VAL A 68 -0.55 5.85 -11.42
N TRP A 69 -1.36 6.68 -10.82
CA TRP A 69 -2.28 6.26 -9.78
C TRP A 69 -3.54 5.67 -10.38
N LEU A 70 -3.89 4.47 -9.94
CA LEU A 70 -5.15 3.84 -10.31
C LEU A 70 -6.30 4.42 -9.48
N ASP A 71 -7.47 4.53 -10.08
CA ASP A 71 -8.66 4.96 -9.36
C ASP A 71 -9.22 3.86 -8.45
N GLY A 72 -10.21 4.21 -7.62
CA GLY A 72 -10.77 3.30 -6.61
C GLY A 72 -11.41 2.02 -7.17
N ARG A 73 -11.67 1.93 -8.47
CA ARG A 73 -12.18 0.70 -9.09
C ARG A 73 -11.17 -0.43 -9.07
N TRP A 74 -9.89 -0.09 -9.11
CA TRP A 74 -8.81 -1.06 -9.11
C TRP A 74 -8.49 -1.60 -7.73
N HIS A 75 -8.86 -0.90 -6.68
CA HIS A 75 -8.61 -1.34 -5.32
C HIS A 75 -9.77 -0.90 -4.42
N THR A 76 -10.81 -1.71 -4.40
CA THR A 76 -11.99 -1.48 -3.57
C THR A 76 -11.88 -2.25 -2.27
N PHE A 77 -12.02 -1.56 -1.16
CA PHE A 77 -12.01 -2.19 0.17
C PHE A 77 -13.39 -2.76 0.49
N LEU A 78 -13.42 -4.03 0.88
CA LEU A 78 -14.62 -4.68 1.39
C LEU A 78 -14.57 -4.72 2.92
N ASP A 79 -15.53 -4.07 3.54
CA ASP A 79 -15.75 -4.10 4.97
C ASP A 79 -17.25 -4.08 5.24
N LYS A 80 -17.63 -4.30 6.50
CA LYS A 80 -19.04 -4.32 6.89
C LYS A 80 -19.73 -3.00 6.55
N GLY A 81 -20.86 -3.08 5.87
CA GLY A 81 -21.65 -1.92 5.48
C GLY A 81 -21.13 -1.16 4.25
N VAL A 82 -20.06 -1.64 3.62
CA VAL A 82 -19.52 -1.02 2.40
C VAL A 82 -20.23 -1.57 1.17
N THR A 83 -20.68 -0.68 0.30
CA THR A 83 -21.24 -1.04 -1.01
C THR A 83 -20.11 -1.16 -2.04
N ILE A 84 -20.00 -2.31 -2.67
CA ILE A 84 -19.00 -2.55 -3.71
C ILE A 84 -19.53 -2.05 -5.06
N PRO A 85 -18.84 -1.10 -5.73
CA PRO A 85 -19.20 -0.67 -7.07
C PRO A 85 -19.16 -1.81 -8.08
N SER A 86 -20.15 -1.84 -9.00
CA SER A 86 -20.26 -2.90 -10.02
C SER A 86 -19.04 -2.98 -10.96
N LYS A 87 -18.29 -1.89 -11.10
CA LYS A 87 -17.11 -1.79 -11.97
C LYS A 87 -15.79 -2.07 -11.24
N SER A 88 -15.84 -2.51 -9.97
CA SER A 88 -14.63 -2.88 -9.24
C SER A 88 -13.86 -4.00 -9.93
N LYS A 89 -12.55 -3.81 -10.07
CA LYS A 89 -11.65 -4.79 -10.67
C LYS A 89 -11.06 -5.74 -9.66
N PHE A 90 -10.69 -5.21 -8.50
CA PHE A 90 -10.16 -5.97 -7.38
C PHE A 90 -10.83 -5.54 -6.09
N ILE A 91 -11.13 -6.52 -5.24
CA ILE A 91 -11.76 -6.31 -3.94
C ILE A 91 -10.77 -6.78 -2.87
N HIS A 92 -10.43 -5.89 -1.96
CA HIS A 92 -9.52 -6.16 -0.87
C HIS A 92 -10.31 -6.31 0.45
N ILE A 93 -10.18 -7.45 1.07
CA ILE A 93 -10.83 -7.75 2.36
C ILE A 93 -9.97 -7.15 3.47
N ILE A 94 -10.52 -6.15 4.16
CA ILE A 94 -9.82 -5.48 5.25
C ILE A 94 -9.96 -6.30 6.54
N ASN A 95 -8.89 -6.35 7.32
CA ASN A 95 -8.87 -6.95 8.66
C ASN A 95 -9.39 -8.39 8.72
N LYS A 96 -9.24 -9.16 7.64
CA LYS A 96 -9.71 -10.54 7.55
C LYS A 96 -11.22 -10.68 7.83
N ASN A 97 -11.99 -9.69 7.45
CA ASN A 97 -13.45 -9.70 7.66
C ASN A 97 -14.16 -10.65 6.68
N PHE A 98 -14.05 -11.95 6.94
CA PHE A 98 -14.62 -12.98 6.07
C PHE A 98 -16.14 -13.02 6.09
N SER A 99 -16.79 -12.52 7.14
CA SER A 99 -18.24 -12.40 7.16
C SER A 99 -18.77 -11.41 6.12
N ALA A 100 -18.06 -10.29 5.92
CA ALA A 100 -18.39 -9.33 4.86
C ALA A 100 -18.29 -9.94 3.46
N VAL A 101 -17.32 -10.85 3.24
CA VAL A 101 -17.20 -11.60 1.98
C VAL A 101 -18.43 -12.46 1.75
N ARG A 102 -18.86 -13.20 2.76
CA ARG A 102 -20.02 -14.08 2.68
C ARG A 102 -21.28 -13.27 2.35
N GLU A 103 -21.53 -12.21 3.09
CA GLU A 103 -22.68 -11.34 2.86
C GLU A 103 -22.69 -10.77 1.44
N TRP A 104 -21.55 -10.29 0.99
CA TRP A 104 -21.40 -9.74 -0.37
C TRP A 104 -21.65 -10.81 -1.44
N TYR A 105 -21.11 -12.01 -1.25
CA TYR A 105 -21.27 -13.12 -2.18
C TYR A 105 -22.72 -13.60 -2.24
N GLU A 106 -23.34 -13.81 -1.09
CA GLU A 106 -24.74 -14.26 -1.00
C GLU A 106 -25.71 -13.26 -1.64
N ALA A 107 -25.48 -11.96 -1.44
CA ALA A 107 -26.27 -10.91 -2.06
C ALA A 107 -26.23 -10.91 -3.60
N ARG A 108 -25.16 -11.43 -4.19
CA ARG A 108 -24.97 -11.50 -5.65
C ARG A 108 -25.47 -12.78 -6.30
N ASN A 109 -25.61 -13.85 -5.55
CA ASN A 109 -25.99 -15.18 -6.04
C ASN A 109 -27.44 -15.56 -5.73
N LEU A 110 -28.23 -14.58 -5.42
CA LEU A 110 -29.68 -14.77 -5.24
C LEU A 110 -30.43 -14.84 -6.57
#